data_d52f438236134bebe269c35a0de45ef0
#
_entry.id   d52f438236134bebe269c35a0de45ef0
#
_cell.length_a   1.000
_cell.length_b   1.000
_cell.length_c   1.000
_cell.angle_alpha   90.00
_cell.angle_beta   90.00
_cell.angle_gamma   90.00
#
_symmetry.space_group_name_H-M   'P 1'
#
loop_
_entity.id
_entity.type
_entity.pdbx_description
1 polymer ?
#
loop_
_entity_poly.entity_id
_entity_poly.type
_entity_poly.pdbx_seq_one_letter_code
_entity_poly.pdbx_strand_id
1 'polypeptide(L)'
;MNHHYPYELTIYVDDPELFDKYTVAAEKHLENIKSEYFDSGFDIYVPETIISKPGQVVKIVSNVVCDMRKKFNTGTNPYPHAFPSGFYVYARSSISKTPLRLANQVGIIDSGYRGPLIGVFDNITKPSDNVIDMSEHVYRIEKHTRLLQICAPDLSKFKVTVEKVDDISELAKQTCRGAGGFGSTGTK
;
A
#
# COMPACT_ATOMS: atom_id res chain seq x y z
N MET A 1 -20.10 -21.16 7.55
CA MET A 1 -19.17 -21.57 6.47
C MET A 1 -17.79 -21.03 6.83
N ASN A 2 -16.76 -21.89 6.97
CA ASN A 2 -15.40 -21.41 7.18
C ASN A 2 -14.90 -20.81 5.86
N HIS A 3 -14.90 -19.50 5.75
CA HIS A 3 -14.31 -18.83 4.61
C HIS A 3 -12.80 -19.05 4.63
N HIS A 4 -12.29 -19.79 3.67
CA HIS A 4 -10.87 -20.00 3.47
C HIS A 4 -10.33 -18.86 2.60
N TYR A 5 -9.44 -18.02 3.15
CA TYR A 5 -8.73 -16.98 2.41
C TYR A 5 -7.31 -17.47 2.11
N PRO A 6 -6.89 -17.54 0.81
CA PRO A 6 -5.56 -18.04 0.45
C PRO A 6 -4.42 -17.15 0.91
N TYR A 7 -4.71 -15.88 1.22
CA TYR A 7 -3.72 -14.95 1.74
C TYR A 7 -4.23 -14.22 2.98
N GLU A 8 -3.28 -13.78 3.80
CA GLU A 8 -3.46 -12.82 4.88
C GLU A 8 -2.46 -11.68 4.73
N LEU A 9 -2.93 -10.45 4.90
CA LEU A 9 -2.16 -9.23 4.97
C LEU A 9 -2.22 -8.70 6.40
N THR A 10 -1.07 -8.53 7.03
CA THR A 10 -0.96 -7.78 8.29
C THR A 10 -0.43 -6.38 7.98
N ILE A 11 -1.12 -5.37 8.48
CA ILE A 11 -0.73 -3.96 8.39
C ILE A 11 -0.33 -3.50 9.78
N TYR A 12 0.93 -3.11 9.95
CA TYR A 12 1.48 -2.57 11.19
C TYR A 12 1.45 -1.05 11.15
N VAL A 13 0.95 -0.44 12.22
CA VAL A 13 0.73 1.01 12.33
C VAL A 13 1.12 1.48 13.72
N ASP A 14 1.88 2.57 13.82
CA ASP A 14 2.23 3.24 15.09
C ASP A 14 1.42 4.53 15.31
N ASP A 15 0.88 5.15 14.26
CA ASP A 15 0.00 6.32 14.34
C ASP A 15 -1.43 5.91 14.74
N PRO A 16 -1.99 6.45 15.85
CA PRO A 16 -3.33 6.08 16.33
C PRO A 16 -4.46 6.41 15.35
N GLU A 17 -4.39 7.53 14.64
CA GLU A 17 -5.44 7.93 13.70
C GLU A 17 -5.45 7.01 12.46
N LEU A 18 -4.27 6.66 11.95
CA LEU A 18 -4.15 5.69 10.87
C LEU A 18 -4.59 4.29 11.32
N PHE A 19 -4.27 3.88 12.56
CA PHE A 19 -4.70 2.60 13.11
C PHE A 19 -6.23 2.48 13.10
N ASP A 20 -6.94 3.46 13.64
CA ASP A 20 -8.40 3.48 13.65
C ASP A 20 -8.98 3.43 12.23
N LYS A 21 -8.39 4.20 11.33
CA LYS A 21 -8.82 4.26 9.94
C LYS A 21 -8.62 2.93 9.20
N TYR A 22 -7.46 2.28 9.37
CA TYR A 22 -7.19 0.98 8.76
C TYR A 22 -8.03 -0.14 9.39
N THR A 23 -8.35 -0.06 10.69
CA THR A 23 -9.24 -1.00 11.37
C THR A 23 -10.63 -0.98 10.72
N VAL A 24 -11.23 0.20 10.55
CA VAL A 24 -12.52 0.35 9.87
C VAL A 24 -12.45 -0.12 8.41
N ALA A 25 -11.35 0.16 7.72
CA ALA A 25 -11.16 -0.29 6.34
C ALA A 25 -11.04 -1.82 6.24
N ALA A 26 -10.34 -2.47 7.18
CA ALA A 26 -10.18 -3.93 7.25
C ALA A 26 -11.53 -4.63 7.51
N GLU A 27 -12.37 -4.08 8.38
CA GLU A 27 -13.73 -4.59 8.62
C GLU A 27 -14.58 -4.55 7.34
N LYS A 28 -14.59 -3.41 6.64
CA LYS A 28 -15.29 -3.27 5.36
C LYS A 28 -14.76 -4.22 4.29
N HIS A 29 -13.45 -4.38 4.22
CA HIS A 29 -12.82 -5.32 3.31
C HIS A 29 -13.22 -6.76 3.62
N LEU A 30 -13.26 -7.14 4.90
CA LEU A 30 -13.70 -8.47 5.32
C LEU A 30 -15.15 -8.77 4.90
N GLU A 31 -16.05 -7.79 4.95
CA GLU A 31 -17.41 -7.95 4.42
C GLU A 31 -17.43 -8.09 2.90
N ASN A 32 -16.64 -7.28 2.19
CA ASN A 32 -16.56 -7.31 0.73
C ASN A 32 -16.08 -8.68 0.22
N ILE A 33 -15.02 -9.25 0.83
CA ILE A 33 -14.44 -10.52 0.39
C ILE A 33 -15.28 -11.76 0.70
N LYS A 34 -16.39 -11.63 1.44
CA LYS A 34 -17.41 -12.69 1.58
C LYS A 34 -18.24 -12.86 0.32
N SER A 35 -18.32 -11.81 -0.51
CA SER A 35 -19.01 -11.84 -1.79
C SER A 35 -18.33 -12.77 -2.78
N GLU A 36 -19.10 -13.28 -3.74
CA GLU A 36 -18.58 -13.95 -4.93
C GLU A 36 -17.80 -12.97 -5.81
N TYR A 37 -18.30 -11.74 -5.93
CA TYR A 37 -17.68 -10.63 -6.66
C TYR A 37 -17.07 -9.65 -5.66
N PHE A 38 -15.78 -9.75 -5.45
CA PHE A 38 -15.03 -8.98 -4.45
C PHE A 38 -14.01 -8.03 -5.08
N ASP A 39 -13.64 -7.00 -4.33
CA ASP A 39 -12.55 -6.10 -4.72
C ASP A 39 -11.19 -6.76 -4.46
N SER A 40 -10.34 -6.84 -5.49
CA SER A 40 -9.01 -7.47 -5.38
C SER A 40 -7.96 -6.59 -4.71
N GLY A 41 -8.27 -5.33 -4.42
CA GLY A 41 -7.35 -4.35 -3.85
C GLY A 41 -7.76 -3.88 -2.46
N PHE A 42 -6.76 -3.66 -1.59
CA PHE A 42 -6.92 -2.97 -0.31
C PHE A 42 -6.23 -1.61 -0.37
N ASP A 43 -6.96 -0.54 -0.07
CA ASP A 43 -6.51 0.84 -0.23
C ASP A 43 -5.47 1.27 0.80
N ILE A 44 -4.49 2.06 0.35
CA ILE A 44 -3.48 2.71 1.19
C ILE A 44 -3.79 4.21 1.27
N TYR A 45 -3.76 4.75 2.48
CA TYR A 45 -4.05 6.16 2.76
C TYR A 45 -2.79 7.01 2.76
N VAL A 46 -2.90 8.22 2.21
CA VAL A 46 -1.89 9.28 2.35
C VAL A 46 -1.94 9.79 3.80
N PRO A 47 -0.82 9.76 4.56
CA PRO A 47 -0.86 10.04 6.00
C PRO A 47 -0.99 11.53 6.34
N GLU A 48 -0.59 12.42 5.43
CA GLU A 48 -0.63 13.87 5.62
C GLU A 48 -0.96 14.60 4.33
N THR A 49 -1.37 15.86 4.42
CA THR A 49 -1.62 16.68 3.23
C THR A 49 -0.31 17.07 2.55
N ILE A 50 -0.20 16.84 1.26
CA ILE A 50 1.00 17.08 0.45
C ILE A 50 0.66 18.05 -0.68
N ILE A 51 1.55 19.02 -0.92
CA ILE A 51 1.47 19.95 -2.05
C ILE A 51 2.47 19.50 -3.11
N SER A 52 1.99 19.32 -4.32
CA SER A 52 2.78 18.93 -5.49
C SER A 52 2.76 20.02 -6.54
N LYS A 53 3.92 20.41 -7.04
CA LYS A 53 4.06 21.37 -8.14
C LYS A 53 4.04 20.67 -9.50
N PRO A 54 3.65 21.35 -10.57
CA PRO A 54 3.76 20.83 -11.93
C PRO A 54 5.17 20.31 -12.26
N GLY A 55 5.24 19.13 -12.86
CA GLY A 55 6.51 18.48 -13.20
C GLY A 55 7.32 17.92 -12.03
N GLN A 56 6.83 18.06 -10.80
CA GLN A 56 7.51 17.54 -9.61
C GLN A 56 7.31 16.02 -9.48
N VAL A 57 8.38 15.32 -9.07
CA VAL A 57 8.30 13.97 -8.57
C VAL A 57 7.99 14.02 -7.07
N VAL A 58 6.88 13.39 -6.67
CA VAL A 58 6.40 13.39 -5.28
C VAL A 58 6.59 12.02 -4.68
N LYS A 59 7.32 11.94 -3.57
CA LYS A 59 7.48 10.72 -2.78
C LYS A 59 6.52 10.77 -1.58
N ILE A 60 5.64 9.78 -1.49
CA ILE A 60 4.68 9.65 -0.40
C ILE A 60 5.02 8.38 0.39
N VAL A 61 5.38 8.57 1.65
CA VAL A 61 5.59 7.48 2.63
C VAL A 61 4.27 7.23 3.34
N SER A 62 3.77 6.01 3.30
CA SER A 62 2.43 5.70 3.83
C SER A 62 2.36 5.56 5.35
N ASN A 63 3.51 5.51 6.05
CA ASN A 63 3.61 5.26 7.49
C ASN A 63 2.94 3.94 7.94
N VAL A 64 2.93 2.93 7.06
CA VAL A 64 2.52 1.56 7.40
C VAL A 64 3.50 0.55 6.84
N VAL A 65 3.75 -0.50 7.60
CA VAL A 65 4.52 -1.67 7.17
C VAL A 65 3.57 -2.84 6.95
N CYS A 66 3.83 -3.64 5.91
CA CYS A 66 2.95 -4.73 5.52
C CYS A 66 3.68 -6.06 5.45
N ASP A 67 3.02 -7.13 5.91
CA ASP A 67 3.46 -8.52 5.76
C ASP A 67 2.33 -9.34 5.13
N MET A 68 2.56 -9.86 3.92
CA MET A 68 1.61 -10.77 3.29
C MET A 68 2.06 -12.21 3.43
N ARG A 69 1.14 -13.10 3.78
CA ARG A 69 1.38 -14.52 3.94
C ARG A 69 0.40 -15.34 3.10
N LYS A 70 0.93 -16.33 2.40
CA LYS A 70 0.14 -17.32 1.67
C LYS A 70 -0.14 -18.51 2.59
N LYS A 71 -1.41 -18.92 2.67
CA LYS A 71 -1.85 -20.08 3.44
C LYS A 71 -1.98 -21.30 2.54
N PHE A 72 -1.43 -22.40 2.99
CA PHE A 72 -1.63 -23.71 2.35
C PHE A 72 -2.48 -24.58 3.26
N ASN A 73 -3.59 -25.03 2.75
CA ASN A 73 -4.39 -26.06 3.40
C ASN A 73 -3.94 -27.43 2.85
N THR A 74 -3.11 -28.14 3.59
CA THR A 74 -2.60 -29.46 3.17
C THR A 74 -3.60 -30.59 3.42
N GLY A 75 -4.79 -30.27 3.93
CA GLY A 75 -5.83 -31.27 4.23
C GLY A 75 -5.49 -32.24 5.39
N THR A 76 -4.21 -32.42 5.69
CA THR A 76 -3.71 -33.38 6.68
C THR A 76 -3.18 -32.73 7.96
N ASN A 77 -2.96 -31.42 7.96
CA ASN A 77 -2.47 -30.67 9.12
C ASN A 77 -3.54 -29.70 9.62
N PRO A 78 -3.97 -29.80 10.90
CA PRO A 78 -4.94 -28.86 11.49
C PRO A 78 -4.37 -27.43 11.64
N TYR A 79 -3.05 -27.25 11.51
CA TYR A 79 -2.39 -25.94 11.56
C TYR A 79 -2.01 -25.52 10.14
N PRO A 80 -2.70 -24.52 9.54
CA PRO A 80 -2.32 -24.03 8.22
C PRO A 80 -0.91 -23.42 8.27
N HIS A 81 0.00 -23.95 7.48
CA HIS A 81 1.30 -23.33 7.30
C HIS A 81 1.12 -22.04 6.48
N ALA A 82 1.56 -20.92 7.03
CA ALA A 82 1.58 -19.63 6.35
C ALA A 82 3.03 -19.27 5.99
N PHE A 83 3.29 -19.04 4.70
CA PHE A 83 4.61 -18.67 4.19
C PHE A 83 4.62 -17.21 3.78
N PRO A 84 5.74 -16.48 3.99
CA PRO A 84 5.90 -15.13 3.49
C PRO A 84 5.65 -15.08 1.98
N SER A 85 4.90 -14.08 1.52
CA SER A 85 4.58 -13.86 0.11
C SER A 85 4.91 -12.43 -0.27
N GLY A 86 5.52 -12.22 -1.43
CA GLY A 86 5.54 -10.90 -2.05
C GLY A 86 4.12 -10.49 -2.47
N PHE A 87 3.93 -9.21 -2.76
CA PHE A 87 2.66 -8.65 -3.21
C PHE A 87 2.89 -7.43 -4.09
N TYR A 88 1.81 -6.95 -4.73
CA TYR A 88 1.87 -5.79 -5.59
C TYR A 88 1.20 -4.58 -4.95
N VAL A 89 1.74 -3.40 -5.27
CA VAL A 89 1.12 -2.11 -4.98
C VAL A 89 0.85 -1.41 -6.30
N TYR A 90 -0.42 -1.23 -6.60
CA TYR A 90 -0.90 -0.58 -7.81
C TYR A 90 -1.46 0.81 -7.51
N ALA A 91 -1.41 1.68 -8.51
CA ALA A 91 -2.26 2.86 -8.49
C ALA A 91 -3.75 2.46 -8.53
N ARG A 92 -4.59 3.20 -7.82
CA ARG A 92 -6.05 3.04 -7.96
C ARG A 92 -6.52 3.59 -9.31
N SER A 93 -7.62 3.05 -9.83
CA SER A 93 -8.22 3.53 -11.09
C SER A 93 -8.56 5.04 -11.04
N SER A 94 -8.95 5.56 -9.86
CA SER A 94 -9.26 6.97 -9.64
C SER A 94 -8.07 7.91 -9.81
N ILE A 95 -6.82 7.40 -9.86
CA ILE A 95 -5.65 8.24 -10.13
C ILE A 95 -5.74 8.91 -11.51
N SER A 96 -6.49 8.31 -12.44
CA SER A 96 -6.75 8.88 -13.77
C SER A 96 -7.44 10.25 -13.74
N LYS A 97 -8.13 10.58 -12.63
CA LYS A 97 -8.82 11.85 -12.40
C LYS A 97 -7.91 12.91 -11.74
N THR A 98 -6.64 12.59 -11.52
CA THR A 98 -5.63 13.44 -10.91
C THR A 98 -4.48 13.72 -11.88
N PRO A 99 -3.65 14.72 -11.67
CA PRO A 99 -2.46 14.91 -12.47
C PRO A 99 -1.32 13.95 -12.09
N LEU A 100 -1.53 13.04 -11.15
CA LEU A 100 -0.49 12.12 -10.67
C LEU A 100 -0.42 10.85 -11.53
N ARG A 101 0.80 10.36 -11.72
CA ARG A 101 1.07 9.05 -12.31
C ARG A 101 2.10 8.32 -11.44
N LEU A 102 1.85 7.05 -11.17
CA LEU A 102 2.81 6.23 -10.41
C LEU A 102 4.06 6.00 -11.27
N ALA A 103 5.20 6.54 -10.82
CA ALA A 103 6.41 6.63 -11.62
C ALA A 103 7.00 5.25 -12.03
N ASN A 104 6.85 4.24 -11.19
CA ASN A 104 7.29 2.88 -11.47
C ASN A 104 6.16 1.95 -11.95
N GLN A 105 4.98 2.51 -12.30
CA GLN A 105 3.79 1.80 -12.77
C GLN A 105 3.22 0.80 -11.76
N VAL A 106 4.02 -0.08 -11.20
CA VAL A 106 3.67 -1.06 -10.17
C VAL A 106 4.80 -1.20 -9.16
N GLY A 107 4.45 -1.22 -7.87
CA GLY A 107 5.37 -1.58 -6.81
C GLY A 107 5.39 -3.10 -6.62
N ILE A 108 6.57 -3.71 -6.71
CA ILE A 108 6.79 -5.11 -6.33
C ILE A 108 7.36 -5.08 -4.92
N ILE A 109 6.63 -5.68 -3.97
CA ILE A 109 7.02 -5.72 -2.57
C ILE A 109 7.51 -7.12 -2.24
N ASP A 110 8.79 -7.23 -1.90
CA ASP A 110 9.42 -8.49 -1.55
C ASP A 110 8.83 -9.05 -0.25
N SER A 111 8.72 -10.37 -0.13
CA SER A 111 8.14 -11.06 1.03
C SER A 111 8.81 -10.75 2.37
N GLY A 112 10.08 -10.33 2.34
CA GLY A 112 10.86 -9.93 3.53
C GLY A 112 10.95 -8.43 3.75
N TYR A 113 10.34 -7.59 2.90
CA TYR A 113 10.38 -6.14 3.06
C TYR A 113 9.58 -5.72 4.30
N ARG A 114 10.21 -4.94 5.19
CA ARG A 114 9.63 -4.44 6.44
C ARG A 114 9.83 -2.94 6.63
N GLY A 115 9.99 -2.22 5.51
CA GLY A 115 9.93 -0.76 5.50
C GLY A 115 8.51 -0.25 5.26
N PRO A 116 8.24 1.04 5.49
CA PRO A 116 6.98 1.64 5.13
C PRO A 116 6.76 1.58 3.62
N LEU A 117 5.50 1.38 3.20
CA LEU A 117 5.17 1.42 1.78
C LEU A 117 5.37 2.85 1.24
N ILE A 118 5.93 2.96 0.04
CA ILE A 118 6.27 4.23 -0.58
C ILE A 118 5.68 4.27 -1.99
N GLY A 119 4.93 5.33 -2.29
CA GLY A 119 4.53 5.68 -3.64
C GLY A 119 5.37 6.85 -4.17
N VAL A 120 5.89 6.71 -5.38
CA VAL A 120 6.56 7.81 -6.10
C VAL A 120 5.70 8.19 -7.29
N PHE A 121 5.35 9.47 -7.39
CA PHE A 121 4.41 9.95 -8.39
C PHE A 121 4.99 11.09 -9.20
N ASP A 122 4.82 11.05 -10.52
CA ASP A 122 5.05 12.18 -11.39
C ASP A 122 3.80 13.06 -11.41
N ASN A 123 3.95 14.36 -11.16
CA ASN A 123 2.89 15.33 -11.38
C ASN A 123 2.97 15.85 -12.82
N ILE A 124 2.06 15.36 -13.67
CA ILE A 124 2.00 15.70 -15.10
C ILE A 124 1.11 16.91 -15.41
N THR A 125 0.83 17.75 -14.40
CA THR A 125 0.12 19.02 -14.65
C THR A 125 0.85 19.81 -15.73
N LYS A 126 0.15 20.17 -16.79
CA LYS A 126 0.72 21.06 -17.82
C LYS A 126 0.60 22.49 -17.34
N PRO A 127 1.66 23.29 -17.43
CA PRO A 127 1.56 24.72 -17.23
C PRO A 127 0.54 25.29 -18.23
N SER A 128 -0.30 26.21 -17.79
CA SER A 128 -1.13 26.98 -18.73
C SER A 128 -0.27 28.01 -19.43
N ASP A 129 -0.39 28.11 -20.76
CA ASP A 129 0.38 29.06 -21.58
C ASP A 129 0.16 30.54 -21.19
N ASN A 130 -0.85 30.82 -20.33
CA ASN A 130 -1.25 32.16 -19.93
C ASN A 130 -0.89 32.50 -18.47
N VAL A 131 -0.14 31.66 -17.76
CA VAL A 131 0.17 31.88 -16.34
C VAL A 131 1.65 32.17 -16.15
N ILE A 132 1.91 33.38 -15.67
CA ILE A 132 3.28 33.92 -15.44
C ILE A 132 3.89 33.28 -14.16
N ASP A 133 3.06 32.81 -13.22
CA ASP A 133 3.52 32.21 -11.96
C ASP A 133 3.08 30.73 -11.82
N MET A 134 4.04 29.84 -11.94
CA MET A 134 3.88 28.40 -11.77
C MET A 134 3.50 28.00 -10.33
N SER A 135 3.66 28.89 -9.36
CA SER A 135 3.34 28.63 -7.94
C SER A 135 1.84 28.53 -7.69
N GLU A 136 1.01 29.08 -8.59
CA GLU A 136 -0.46 29.04 -8.47
C GLU A 136 -1.08 27.70 -8.93
N HIS A 137 -0.32 26.86 -9.65
CA HIS A 137 -0.83 25.58 -10.19
C HIS A 137 -0.42 24.36 -9.35
N VAL A 138 -0.48 24.47 -8.05
CA VAL A 138 -0.17 23.34 -7.18
C VAL A 138 -1.34 22.34 -7.13
N TYR A 139 -1.01 21.05 -7.15
CA TYR A 139 -1.98 20.00 -6.85
C TYR A 139 -1.89 19.62 -5.38
N ARG A 140 -3.00 19.77 -4.67
CA ARG A 140 -3.11 19.44 -3.25
C ARG A 140 -3.63 18.01 -3.10
N ILE A 141 -2.81 17.16 -2.48
CA ILE A 141 -3.16 15.80 -2.12
C ILE A 141 -3.60 15.82 -0.66
N GLU A 142 -4.87 15.65 -0.41
CA GLU A 142 -5.40 15.71 0.96
C GLU A 142 -5.01 14.49 1.77
N LYS A 143 -4.79 14.68 3.06
CA LYS A 143 -4.64 13.60 4.04
C LYS A 143 -5.78 12.58 3.85
N HIS A 144 -5.44 11.30 3.96
CA HIS A 144 -6.33 10.17 3.76
C HIS A 144 -6.84 9.94 2.33
N THR A 145 -6.33 10.69 1.35
CA THR A 145 -6.56 10.33 -0.06
C THR A 145 -6.03 8.92 -0.32
N ARG A 146 -6.75 8.16 -1.16
CA ARG A 146 -6.37 6.80 -1.54
C ARG A 146 -5.86 6.80 -2.97
N LEU A 147 -4.55 6.75 -3.13
CA LEU A 147 -3.88 6.75 -4.43
C LEU A 147 -3.40 5.36 -4.83
N LEU A 148 -3.11 4.52 -3.85
CA LEU A 148 -2.54 3.19 -4.00
C LEU A 148 -3.45 2.12 -3.40
N GLN A 149 -3.27 0.89 -3.89
CA GLN A 149 -3.92 -0.31 -3.36
C GLN A 149 -2.96 -1.49 -3.37
N ILE A 150 -3.05 -2.35 -2.34
CA ILE A 150 -2.33 -3.61 -2.24
C ILE A 150 -3.18 -4.69 -2.91
N CYS A 151 -2.53 -5.55 -3.71
CA CYS A 151 -3.16 -6.73 -4.29
C CYS A 151 -2.31 -7.98 -4.02
N ALA A 152 -2.98 -9.10 -3.77
CA ALA A 152 -2.32 -10.39 -3.73
C ALA A 152 -1.68 -10.73 -5.11
N PRO A 153 -0.65 -11.59 -5.17
CA PRO A 153 0.08 -11.87 -6.41
C PRO A 153 -0.78 -12.37 -7.57
N ASP A 154 -1.86 -13.06 -7.25
CA ASP A 154 -2.80 -13.67 -8.20
C ASP A 154 -4.19 -13.00 -8.18
N LEU A 155 -4.31 -11.83 -7.55
CA LEU A 155 -5.54 -11.07 -7.35
C LEU A 155 -6.62 -11.81 -6.54
N SER A 156 -6.25 -12.92 -5.88
CA SER A 156 -7.14 -13.63 -4.96
C SER A 156 -7.54 -12.76 -3.79
N LYS A 157 -8.70 -13.08 -3.21
CA LYS A 157 -9.14 -12.46 -1.97
C LYS A 157 -8.18 -12.77 -0.82
N PHE A 158 -8.00 -11.83 0.07
CA PHE A 158 -7.16 -11.96 1.26
C PHE A 158 -7.80 -11.31 2.48
N LYS A 159 -7.51 -11.86 3.65
CA LYS A 159 -7.92 -11.25 4.92
C LYS A 159 -6.93 -10.15 5.28
N VAL A 160 -7.42 -9.04 5.80
CA VAL A 160 -6.60 -7.95 6.36
C VAL A 160 -6.73 -7.95 7.88
N THR A 161 -5.59 -7.86 8.57
CA THR A 161 -5.48 -7.64 10.01
C THR A 161 -4.65 -6.39 10.25
N VAL A 162 -5.06 -5.57 11.19
CA VAL A 162 -4.32 -4.34 11.56
C VAL A 162 -3.75 -4.53 12.94
N GLU A 163 -2.45 -4.30 13.10
CA GLU A 163 -1.74 -4.42 14.37
C GLU A 163 -1.12 -3.09 14.75
N LYS A 164 -1.43 -2.64 15.98
CA LYS A 164 -0.79 -1.47 16.56
C LYS A 164 0.57 -1.86 17.12
N VAL A 165 1.59 -1.08 16.79
CA VAL A 165 2.95 -1.22 17.30
C VAL A 165 3.42 0.10 17.90
N ASP A 166 4.46 0.06 18.73
CA ASP A 166 5.02 1.28 19.31
C ASP A 166 5.88 2.06 18.30
N ASP A 167 6.58 1.35 17.41
CA ASP A 167 7.44 1.93 16.38
C ASP A 167 7.55 0.98 15.18
N ILE A 168 7.02 1.38 14.02
CA ILE A 168 7.10 0.58 12.78
C ILE A 168 8.53 0.38 12.28
N SER A 169 9.49 1.24 12.64
CA SER A 169 10.89 1.12 12.22
C SER A 169 11.59 -0.11 12.79
N GLU A 170 11.16 -0.60 13.96
CA GLU A 170 11.71 -1.79 14.60
C GLU A 170 11.40 -3.08 13.80
N LEU A 171 10.36 -3.07 12.98
CA LEU A 171 10.00 -4.21 12.13
C LEU A 171 11.07 -4.53 11.08
N ALA A 172 11.85 -3.53 10.67
CA ALA A 172 12.96 -3.72 9.72
C ALA A 172 14.01 -4.70 10.22
N LYS A 173 14.14 -4.88 11.53
CA LYS A 173 15.08 -5.81 12.17
C LYS A 173 14.64 -7.28 12.09
N GLN A 174 13.37 -7.54 11.74
CA GLN A 174 12.79 -8.89 11.74
C GLN A 174 13.20 -9.74 10.54
N THR A 175 13.73 -9.15 9.48
CA THR A 175 14.11 -9.87 8.27
C THR A 175 15.45 -9.40 7.70
N CYS A 176 16.14 -10.29 6.95
CA CYS A 176 17.39 -9.93 6.27
C CYS A 176 17.19 -8.82 5.21
N ARG A 177 16.00 -8.69 4.63
CA ARG A 177 15.65 -7.65 3.65
C ARG A 177 15.45 -6.29 4.31
N GLY A 178 14.88 -6.27 5.50
CA GLY A 178 14.61 -5.07 6.28
C GLY A 178 13.82 -4.02 5.52
N ALA A 179 14.19 -2.75 5.69
CA ALA A 179 13.58 -1.59 5.01
C ALA A 179 14.27 -1.18 3.70
N GLY A 180 15.21 -1.99 3.18
CA GLY A 180 15.94 -1.68 1.93
C GLY A 180 15.00 -1.67 0.72
N GLY A 181 14.84 -0.53 0.05
CA GLY A 181 14.01 -0.32 -1.14
C GLY A 181 14.65 0.64 -2.15
N PHE A 182 14.00 0.86 -3.30
CA PHE A 182 14.39 1.83 -4.33
C PHE A 182 15.89 1.81 -4.71
N GLY A 183 16.41 0.62 -5.05
CA GLY A 183 17.80 0.48 -5.52
C GLY A 183 18.83 0.24 -4.42
N SER A 184 18.44 -0.09 -3.18
CA SER A 184 19.38 -0.45 -2.09
C SER A 184 20.26 -1.65 -2.41
N THR A 185 19.92 -2.44 -3.44
CA THR A 185 20.74 -3.56 -3.96
C THR A 185 21.77 -3.14 -5.02
N GLY A 186 21.92 -1.85 -5.27
CA GLY A 186 22.89 -1.28 -6.21
C GLY A 186 22.34 -1.19 -7.64
N THR A 187 22.56 -0.03 -8.25
CA THR A 187 22.50 0.15 -9.71
C THR A 187 23.92 -0.05 -10.23
N LYS A 188 24.24 -1.21 -10.76
CA LYS A 188 25.36 -1.37 -11.69
C LYS A 188 24.80 -1.65 -13.05
#